data_54d4b943a4b79e7415c1bc48a67a35df
#
_entry.id   54d4b943a4b79e7415c1bc48a67a35df
#
_cell.length_a   1.000
_cell.length_b   1.000
_cell.length_c   1.000
_cell.angle_alpha   90.00
_cell.angle_beta   90.00
_cell.angle_gamma   90.00
#
_symmetry.space_group_name_H-M   'P 1'
#
loop_
_entity.id
_entity.type
_entity.pdbx_description
1 polymer ?
#
loop_
_entity_poly.entity_id
_entity_poly.type
_entity_poly.pdbx_seq_one_letter_code
_entity_poly.pdbx_strand_id
1 'polypeptide(L)'
;MHSLRYELAEECADDDDAKLGICELRKAVLEELKMHNSLVQEWGLDLAKEHGINSATVKYTEFLLATASGKIEGLKGPGKLATPFEKTKIAAYTLGAMTPCMRLYAVLGKKFQELLDSNESTHPYNKWIDNYSSDGFQATTLQTEDLLDKLSVSLTGEELDVIEKLYYQAMKLEIDFFSAQPLFQPTIVPLTKGHKPAEDHLIVFSDFDLTCTVVDSSAILAEIAIVTAPKSDQNQPEDQIVRMLSSDLRNTWGFLSKQYTEEYEQCIESIMPSDRLNNFDYKELSMALEQLSKFENTANNRVIESGVLKGISLEDIKRAGERLILQDGCTNFFQSIVKNENLNSNVHVLSYCWCGDLIRSAFSSADLNELNVHANEFTYEGSVSTGEIVKKVESPIDKVEAFRNILKNCNDDKKKLTVYIGDSVGDLLCLLEADVGIVIGSSSSLRSVGTQFGISFVPLYSGLVKKQKEYVEGSTSNWKGLSGILYTVSSWAEVHAFILGC
;
A
#
# COMPACT_ATOMS: atom_id res chain seq x y z
N MET A 1 -16.17 23.19 -18.34
CA MET A 1 -16.01 21.87 -19.01
C MET A 1 -16.73 20.74 -18.24
N HIS A 2 -16.60 20.61 -16.92
CA HIS A 2 -17.36 19.57 -16.16
C HIS A 2 -18.87 19.73 -16.28
N SER A 3 -19.40 20.94 -16.26
CA SER A 3 -20.83 21.22 -16.42
C SER A 3 -21.43 20.64 -17.71
N LEU A 4 -20.70 20.72 -18.84
CA LEU A 4 -21.19 20.17 -20.13
C LEU A 4 -21.30 18.64 -20.10
N ARG A 5 -20.44 17.96 -19.33
CA ARG A 5 -20.46 16.50 -19.24
C ARG A 5 -21.62 16.01 -18.39
N TYR A 6 -21.92 16.70 -17.30
CA TYR A 6 -23.14 16.44 -16.53
C TYR A 6 -24.40 16.72 -17.35
N GLU A 7 -24.40 17.76 -18.20
CA GLU A 7 -25.51 18.04 -19.11
C GLU A 7 -25.75 16.88 -20.09
N LEU A 8 -24.68 16.37 -20.72
CA LEU A 8 -24.76 15.20 -21.60
C LEU A 8 -25.20 13.93 -20.85
N ALA A 9 -24.74 13.72 -19.63
CA ALA A 9 -25.18 12.60 -18.80
C ALA A 9 -26.66 12.73 -18.38
N GLU A 10 -27.11 13.94 -18.03
CA GLU A 10 -28.50 14.27 -17.70
C GLU A 10 -29.43 13.96 -18.90
N GLU A 11 -29.05 14.33 -20.13
CA GLU A 11 -29.78 14.02 -21.35
C GLU A 11 -29.86 12.52 -21.65
N CYS A 12 -28.86 11.76 -21.17
CA CYS A 12 -28.75 10.32 -21.36
C CYS A 12 -29.46 9.49 -20.29
N ALA A 13 -29.70 10.04 -19.10
CA ALA A 13 -30.41 9.32 -18.04
C ALA A 13 -31.88 9.07 -18.45
N ASP A 14 -32.39 7.87 -18.19
CA ASP A 14 -33.75 7.46 -18.57
C ASP A 14 -34.75 7.67 -17.43
N ASP A 15 -34.28 7.62 -16.20
CA ASP A 15 -35.07 7.78 -14.98
C ASP A 15 -35.07 9.24 -14.50
N ASP A 16 -36.27 9.73 -14.10
CA ASP A 16 -36.42 11.12 -13.65
C ASP A 16 -35.66 11.43 -12.36
N ASP A 17 -35.53 10.45 -11.45
CA ASP A 17 -34.75 10.61 -10.22
C ASP A 17 -33.24 10.70 -10.54
N ALA A 18 -32.74 9.90 -11.48
CA ALA A 18 -31.37 9.97 -11.96
C ALA A 18 -31.09 11.31 -12.66
N LYS A 19 -32.02 11.81 -13.50
CA LYS A 19 -31.90 13.14 -14.11
C LYS A 19 -31.83 14.25 -13.08
N LEU A 20 -32.68 14.18 -12.07
CA LEU A 20 -32.72 15.17 -11.00
C LEU A 20 -31.39 15.15 -10.24
N GLY A 21 -30.88 13.97 -9.87
CA GLY A 21 -29.59 13.82 -9.19
C GLY A 21 -28.42 14.39 -10.01
N ILE A 22 -28.36 14.09 -11.32
CA ILE A 22 -27.31 14.63 -12.21
C ILE A 22 -27.44 16.15 -12.35
N CYS A 23 -28.68 16.67 -12.44
CA CYS A 23 -28.94 18.10 -12.48
C CYS A 23 -28.44 18.82 -11.21
N GLU A 24 -28.62 18.23 -10.03
CA GLU A 24 -28.11 18.75 -8.76
C GLU A 24 -26.59 18.79 -8.75
N LEU A 25 -25.91 17.71 -9.18
CA LEU A 25 -24.46 17.67 -9.32
C LEU A 25 -23.96 18.74 -10.29
N ARG A 26 -24.63 18.95 -11.41
CA ARG A 26 -24.30 20.03 -12.36
C ARG A 26 -24.41 21.41 -11.75
N LYS A 27 -25.45 21.66 -10.94
CA LYS A 27 -25.59 22.93 -10.20
C LYS A 27 -24.45 23.15 -9.20
N ALA A 28 -24.06 22.11 -8.45
CA ALA A 28 -22.93 22.19 -7.52
C ALA A 28 -21.63 22.57 -8.24
N VAL A 29 -21.34 21.96 -9.40
CA VAL A 29 -20.17 22.32 -10.22
C VAL A 29 -20.24 23.76 -10.73
N LEU A 30 -21.41 24.26 -11.09
CA LEU A 30 -21.58 25.66 -11.53
C LEU A 30 -21.31 26.67 -10.39
N GLU A 31 -21.70 26.35 -9.15
CA GLU A 31 -21.38 27.16 -7.98
C GLU A 31 -19.86 27.12 -7.67
N GLU A 32 -19.26 25.96 -7.76
CA GLU A 32 -17.80 25.81 -7.62
C GLU A 32 -17.04 26.66 -8.66
N LEU A 33 -17.46 26.66 -9.91
CA LEU A 33 -16.87 27.50 -10.95
C LEU A 33 -16.97 29.00 -10.65
N LYS A 34 -18.07 29.46 -10.01
CA LYS A 34 -18.18 30.86 -9.56
C LYS A 34 -17.15 31.18 -8.49
N MET A 35 -16.95 30.27 -7.53
CA MET A 35 -15.91 30.40 -6.50
C MET A 35 -14.52 30.49 -7.13
N HIS A 36 -14.18 29.59 -8.05
CA HIS A 36 -12.89 29.64 -8.76
C HIS A 36 -12.65 30.96 -9.49
N ASN A 37 -13.67 31.44 -10.21
CA ASN A 37 -13.58 32.71 -10.91
C ASN A 37 -13.35 33.90 -9.94
N SER A 38 -14.00 33.87 -8.78
CA SER A 38 -13.81 34.88 -7.72
C SER A 38 -12.37 34.87 -7.20
N LEU A 39 -11.80 33.67 -6.94
CA LEU A 39 -10.42 33.54 -6.46
C LEU A 39 -9.39 34.02 -7.51
N VAL A 40 -9.59 33.69 -8.78
CA VAL A 40 -8.73 34.15 -9.87
C VAL A 40 -8.72 35.69 -9.92
N GLN A 41 -9.89 36.33 -9.77
CA GLN A 41 -10.00 37.77 -9.72
C GLN A 41 -9.32 38.40 -8.49
N GLU A 42 -9.52 37.79 -7.30
CA GLU A 42 -8.85 38.23 -6.06
C GLU A 42 -7.32 38.19 -6.18
N TRP A 43 -6.79 37.19 -6.88
CA TRP A 43 -5.34 37.06 -7.10
C TRP A 43 -4.81 37.92 -8.24
N GLY A 44 -5.67 38.66 -8.95
CA GLY A 44 -5.29 39.52 -10.06
C GLY A 44 -4.75 38.76 -11.27
N LEU A 45 -5.11 37.49 -11.42
CA LEU A 45 -4.71 36.67 -12.54
C LEU A 45 -5.57 36.97 -13.77
N ASP A 46 -4.93 37.18 -14.91
CA ASP A 46 -5.59 37.38 -16.20
C ASP A 46 -5.49 36.11 -17.03
N LEU A 47 -6.53 35.28 -17.01
CA LEU A 47 -6.58 34.00 -17.74
C LEU A 47 -6.35 34.15 -19.25
N ALA A 48 -6.54 35.34 -19.81
CA ALA A 48 -6.29 35.57 -21.24
C ALA A 48 -4.80 35.71 -21.55
N LYS A 49 -3.96 35.99 -20.57
CA LYS A 49 -2.52 36.12 -20.70
C LYS A 49 -1.73 34.89 -20.28
N GLU A 50 -2.41 33.92 -19.65
CA GLU A 50 -1.79 32.69 -19.22
C GLU A 50 -1.38 31.83 -20.43
N HIS A 51 -0.30 31.09 -20.25
CA HIS A 51 0.23 30.18 -21.26
C HIS A 51 -0.78 29.06 -21.56
N GLY A 52 -0.76 28.55 -22.79
CA GLY A 52 -1.74 27.57 -23.27
C GLY A 52 -1.90 26.36 -22.34
N ILE A 53 -3.08 25.76 -22.40
CA ILE A 53 -3.45 24.58 -21.59
C ILE A 53 -2.42 23.47 -21.85
N ASN A 54 -1.88 22.86 -20.77
CA ASN A 54 -0.91 21.78 -20.91
C ASN A 54 -1.55 20.52 -21.54
N SER A 55 -0.72 19.67 -22.13
CA SER A 55 -1.17 18.48 -22.87
C SER A 55 -1.90 17.46 -21.97
N ALA A 56 -1.53 17.34 -20.70
CA ALA A 56 -2.22 16.45 -19.75
C ALA A 56 -3.66 16.90 -19.48
N THR A 57 -3.86 18.22 -19.31
CA THR A 57 -5.20 18.80 -19.15
C THR A 57 -6.05 18.59 -20.41
N VAL A 58 -5.45 18.77 -21.61
CA VAL A 58 -6.16 18.52 -22.88
C VAL A 58 -6.58 17.06 -22.96
N LYS A 59 -5.65 16.13 -22.77
CA LYS A 59 -5.87 14.69 -22.82
C LYS A 59 -6.99 14.25 -21.83
N TYR A 60 -6.95 14.75 -20.61
CA TYR A 60 -7.96 14.42 -19.60
C TYR A 60 -9.34 14.98 -19.97
N THR A 61 -9.39 16.22 -20.44
CA THR A 61 -10.66 16.83 -20.87
C THR A 61 -11.27 16.16 -22.08
N GLU A 62 -10.45 15.74 -23.04
CA GLU A 62 -10.87 14.99 -24.24
C GLU A 62 -11.41 13.59 -23.86
N PHE A 63 -10.72 12.88 -22.95
CA PHE A 63 -11.17 11.60 -22.44
C PHE A 63 -12.57 11.69 -21.83
N LEU A 64 -12.78 12.62 -20.90
CA LEU A 64 -14.07 12.79 -20.24
C LEU A 64 -15.16 13.22 -21.25
N LEU A 65 -14.87 14.05 -22.24
CA LEU A 65 -15.81 14.48 -23.24
C LEU A 65 -16.15 13.34 -24.22
N ALA A 66 -15.17 12.54 -24.60
CA ALA A 66 -15.38 11.35 -25.43
C ALA A 66 -16.31 10.36 -24.73
N THR A 67 -16.07 10.09 -23.44
CA THR A 67 -16.90 9.21 -22.61
C THR A 67 -18.36 9.71 -22.56
N ALA A 68 -18.56 10.98 -22.22
CA ALA A 68 -19.90 11.60 -22.13
C ALA A 68 -20.62 11.65 -23.48
N SER A 69 -19.88 11.64 -24.59
CA SER A 69 -20.43 11.58 -25.95
C SER A 69 -20.63 10.14 -26.44
N GLY A 70 -20.44 9.12 -25.61
CA GLY A 70 -20.56 7.70 -25.96
C GLY A 70 -19.44 7.17 -26.86
N LYS A 71 -18.32 7.91 -27.02
CA LYS A 71 -17.13 7.48 -27.77
C LYS A 71 -16.21 6.71 -26.83
N ILE A 72 -16.53 5.46 -26.56
CA ILE A 72 -15.76 4.58 -25.68
C ILE A 72 -15.14 3.48 -26.53
N GLU A 73 -13.84 3.23 -26.31
CA GLU A 73 -13.08 2.22 -27.06
C GLU A 73 -13.70 0.83 -26.84
N GLY A 74 -14.01 0.12 -27.93
CA GLY A 74 -14.66 -1.18 -27.89
C GLY A 74 -16.20 -1.16 -27.91
N LEU A 75 -16.84 0.00 -27.72
CA LEU A 75 -18.28 0.15 -27.96
C LEU A 75 -18.51 0.67 -29.39
N LYS A 76 -19.46 0.04 -30.09
CA LYS A 76 -20.00 0.64 -31.33
C LYS A 76 -20.66 1.95 -30.92
N GLY A 77 -20.11 3.06 -31.39
CA GLY A 77 -20.66 4.39 -31.12
C GLY A 77 -22.17 4.44 -31.40
N PRO A 78 -22.94 5.31 -30.72
CA PRO A 78 -24.35 5.41 -30.88
C PRO A 78 -24.68 5.65 -32.35
N GLY A 79 -25.15 4.61 -33.03
CA GLY A 79 -25.83 4.78 -34.30
C GLY A 79 -26.99 5.75 -34.08
N LYS A 80 -27.47 6.43 -35.10
CA LYS A 80 -28.36 7.60 -35.07
C LYS A 80 -29.61 7.55 -34.14
N LEU A 81 -29.87 6.47 -33.41
CA LEU A 81 -30.95 6.30 -32.42
C LEU A 81 -30.45 5.33 -31.33
N ALA A 82 -29.77 5.86 -30.30
CA ALA A 82 -29.51 5.10 -29.11
C ALA A 82 -30.84 4.77 -28.40
N THR A 83 -31.06 3.49 -28.06
CA THR A 83 -32.19 3.09 -27.23
C THR A 83 -32.13 3.74 -25.86
N PRO A 84 -33.21 3.90 -25.11
CA PRO A 84 -33.16 4.40 -23.72
C PRO A 84 -32.14 3.67 -22.87
N PHE A 85 -32.04 2.36 -23.01
CA PHE A 85 -31.07 1.53 -22.31
C PHE A 85 -29.59 1.87 -22.65
N GLU A 86 -29.30 2.10 -23.93
CA GLU A 86 -27.95 2.56 -24.35
C GLU A 86 -27.62 3.96 -23.83
N LYS A 87 -28.61 4.84 -23.72
CA LYS A 87 -28.44 6.16 -23.10
C LYS A 87 -28.13 6.07 -21.62
N THR A 88 -28.82 5.24 -20.85
CA THR A 88 -28.56 5.03 -19.43
C THR A 88 -27.14 4.51 -19.18
N LYS A 89 -26.63 3.62 -20.04
CA LYS A 89 -25.22 3.21 -19.98
C LYS A 89 -24.26 4.38 -20.13
N ILE A 90 -24.49 5.27 -21.09
CA ILE A 90 -23.64 6.44 -21.30
C ILE A 90 -23.62 7.34 -20.05
N ALA A 91 -24.76 7.51 -19.39
CA ALA A 91 -24.84 8.23 -18.13
C ALA A 91 -23.99 7.56 -17.03
N ALA A 92 -24.14 6.24 -16.85
CA ALA A 92 -23.35 5.46 -15.88
C ALA A 92 -21.84 5.53 -16.19
N TYR A 93 -21.44 5.36 -17.45
CA TYR A 93 -20.04 5.46 -17.87
C TYR A 93 -19.46 6.86 -17.65
N THR A 94 -20.25 7.90 -17.90
CA THR A 94 -19.84 9.28 -17.67
C THR A 94 -19.60 9.54 -16.18
N LEU A 95 -20.51 9.11 -15.31
CA LEU A 95 -20.34 9.22 -13.87
C LEU A 95 -19.16 8.38 -13.39
N GLY A 96 -18.99 7.14 -13.89
CA GLY A 96 -17.85 6.30 -13.57
C GLY A 96 -16.50 6.95 -13.88
N ALA A 97 -16.40 7.69 -14.99
CA ALA A 97 -15.21 8.44 -15.36
C ALA A 97 -15.04 9.75 -14.56
N MET A 98 -16.09 10.31 -13.98
CA MET A 98 -16.06 11.59 -13.25
C MET A 98 -15.93 11.42 -11.73
N THR A 99 -16.41 10.31 -11.18
CA THR A 99 -16.36 10.00 -9.73
C THR A 99 -14.95 10.03 -9.15
N PRO A 100 -13.89 9.50 -9.82
CA PRO A 100 -12.54 9.55 -9.29
C PRO A 100 -12.06 10.95 -8.92
N CYS A 101 -12.30 11.95 -9.76
CA CYS A 101 -11.96 13.34 -9.48
C CYS A 101 -12.62 13.84 -8.20
N MET A 102 -13.94 13.64 -8.07
CA MET A 102 -14.70 14.06 -6.89
C MET A 102 -14.16 13.42 -5.61
N ARG A 103 -13.95 12.09 -5.62
CA ARG A 103 -13.44 11.35 -4.47
C ARG A 103 -12.01 11.78 -4.11
N LEU A 104 -11.13 11.94 -5.10
CA LEU A 104 -9.76 12.37 -4.88
C LEU A 104 -9.70 13.74 -4.20
N TYR A 105 -10.45 14.73 -4.70
CA TYR A 105 -10.46 16.07 -4.12
C TYR A 105 -11.09 16.11 -2.73
N ALA A 106 -12.12 15.29 -2.47
CA ALA A 106 -12.70 15.16 -1.14
C ALA A 106 -11.67 14.61 -0.12
N VAL A 107 -10.92 13.57 -0.50
CA VAL A 107 -9.85 13.00 0.35
C VAL A 107 -8.71 14.00 0.55
N LEU A 108 -8.24 14.65 -0.52
CA LEU A 108 -7.16 15.63 -0.44
C LEU A 108 -7.58 16.84 0.42
N GLY A 109 -8.82 17.34 0.25
CA GLY A 109 -9.35 18.45 1.05
C GLY A 109 -9.29 18.16 2.55
N LYS A 110 -9.77 16.99 2.99
CA LYS A 110 -9.68 16.57 4.40
C LYS A 110 -8.23 16.41 4.88
N LYS A 111 -7.38 15.77 4.09
CA LYS A 111 -5.95 15.62 4.44
C LYS A 111 -5.23 16.95 4.57
N PHE A 112 -5.44 17.89 3.66
CA PHE A 112 -4.84 19.23 3.75
C PHE A 112 -5.40 20.05 4.92
N GLN A 113 -6.70 19.91 5.24
CA GLN A 113 -7.28 20.54 6.42
C GLN A 113 -6.60 20.07 7.71
N GLU A 114 -6.29 18.77 7.82
CA GLU A 114 -5.57 18.21 8.97
C GLU A 114 -4.12 18.73 9.09
N LEU A 115 -3.50 19.15 7.99
CA LEU A 115 -2.14 19.68 7.94
C LEU A 115 -2.07 21.17 8.33
N LEU A 116 -3.19 21.90 8.24
CA LEU A 116 -3.24 23.31 8.65
C LEU A 116 -3.23 23.42 10.17
N ASP A 117 -2.33 24.22 10.70
CA ASP A 117 -2.39 24.61 12.11
C ASP A 117 -3.62 25.51 12.33
N SER A 118 -4.37 25.24 13.39
CA SER A 118 -5.59 26.00 13.77
C SER A 118 -5.37 27.52 13.88
N ASN A 119 -4.12 27.98 13.93
CA ASN A 119 -3.73 29.37 14.00
C ASN A 119 -3.30 29.99 12.65
N GLU A 120 -3.19 29.19 11.58
CA GLU A 120 -2.81 29.67 10.24
C GLU A 120 -4.03 30.06 9.40
N SER A 121 -4.73 31.11 9.80
CA SER A 121 -5.85 31.70 9.01
C SER A 121 -5.39 32.37 7.70
N THR A 122 -4.08 32.47 7.45
CA THR A 122 -3.48 33.25 6.34
C THR A 122 -2.93 32.38 5.20
N HIS A 123 -3.19 31.07 5.19
CA HIS A 123 -2.72 30.22 4.10
C HIS A 123 -3.37 30.63 2.76
N PRO A 124 -2.60 30.86 1.68
CA PRO A 124 -3.13 31.41 0.42
C PRO A 124 -4.19 30.54 -0.24
N TYR A 125 -4.19 29.24 0.01
CA TYR A 125 -5.17 28.28 -0.52
C TYR A 125 -6.26 27.89 0.46
N ASN A 126 -6.41 28.60 1.58
CA ASN A 126 -7.38 28.26 2.63
C ASN A 126 -8.81 28.09 2.09
N LYS A 127 -9.26 29.01 1.23
CA LYS A 127 -10.60 28.94 0.62
C LYS A 127 -10.84 27.66 -0.20
N TRP A 128 -9.80 27.13 -0.86
CA TRP A 128 -9.89 25.85 -1.56
C TRP A 128 -9.93 24.68 -0.61
N ILE A 129 -9.06 24.67 0.38
CA ILE A 129 -9.03 23.62 1.40
C ILE A 129 -10.37 23.56 2.14
N ASP A 130 -10.90 24.70 2.55
CA ASP A 130 -12.20 24.79 3.20
C ASP A 130 -13.35 24.28 2.32
N ASN A 131 -13.34 24.59 1.01
CA ASN A 131 -14.35 24.10 0.07
C ASN A 131 -14.32 22.58 -0.05
N TYR A 132 -13.16 22.00 -0.38
CA TYR A 132 -13.04 20.56 -0.62
C TYR A 132 -13.10 19.72 0.66
N SER A 133 -12.79 20.28 1.83
CA SER A 133 -12.96 19.62 3.12
C SER A 133 -14.34 19.78 3.72
N SER A 134 -15.19 20.67 3.17
CA SER A 134 -16.52 20.98 3.71
C SER A 134 -17.44 19.75 3.70
N ASP A 135 -18.35 19.68 4.65
CA ASP A 135 -19.37 18.64 4.70
C ASP A 135 -20.27 18.65 3.46
N GLY A 136 -20.50 19.83 2.86
CA GLY A 136 -21.25 19.97 1.61
C GLY A 136 -20.55 19.27 0.44
N PHE A 137 -19.24 19.45 0.25
CA PHE A 137 -18.48 18.79 -0.79
C PHE A 137 -18.39 17.27 -0.56
N GLN A 138 -18.18 16.84 0.69
CA GLN A 138 -18.20 15.43 1.07
C GLN A 138 -19.55 14.77 0.75
N ALA A 139 -20.66 15.43 1.08
CA ALA A 139 -22.02 14.94 0.77
C ALA A 139 -22.26 14.85 -0.75
N THR A 140 -21.81 15.84 -1.53
CA THR A 140 -21.92 15.84 -3.00
C THR A 140 -21.12 14.68 -3.60
N THR A 141 -19.94 14.38 -3.04
CA THR A 141 -19.13 13.24 -3.45
C THR A 141 -19.86 11.91 -3.22
N LEU A 142 -20.42 11.71 -2.03
CA LEU A 142 -21.22 10.52 -1.70
C LEU A 142 -22.45 10.42 -2.60
N GLN A 143 -23.15 11.52 -2.85
CA GLN A 143 -24.30 11.55 -3.76
C GLN A 143 -23.91 11.11 -5.18
N THR A 144 -22.71 11.48 -5.65
CA THR A 144 -22.22 11.05 -6.96
C THR A 144 -22.00 9.53 -7.02
N GLU A 145 -21.44 8.96 -5.95
CA GLU A 145 -21.22 7.53 -5.82
C GLU A 145 -22.55 6.75 -5.73
N ASP A 146 -23.46 7.21 -4.87
CA ASP A 146 -24.79 6.60 -4.74
C ASP A 146 -25.58 6.62 -6.07
N LEU A 147 -25.41 7.68 -6.85
CA LEU A 147 -26.05 7.78 -8.15
C LEU A 147 -25.41 6.84 -9.17
N LEU A 148 -24.08 6.70 -9.15
CA LEU A 148 -23.38 5.72 -9.97
C LEU A 148 -23.82 4.30 -9.63
N ASP A 149 -23.92 3.96 -8.35
CA ASP A 149 -24.40 2.66 -7.88
C ASP A 149 -25.82 2.38 -8.38
N LYS A 150 -26.73 3.34 -8.27
CA LYS A 150 -28.12 3.20 -8.76
C LYS A 150 -28.17 2.94 -10.27
N LEU A 151 -27.42 3.69 -11.07
CA LEU A 151 -27.35 3.50 -12.51
C LEU A 151 -26.70 2.18 -12.89
N SER A 152 -25.82 1.65 -12.06
CA SER A 152 -25.09 0.40 -12.30
C SER A 152 -25.94 -0.86 -12.07
N VAL A 153 -27.05 -0.76 -11.33
CA VAL A 153 -27.92 -1.92 -11.01
C VAL A 153 -28.44 -2.64 -12.25
N SER A 154 -28.70 -1.91 -13.35
CA SER A 154 -29.23 -2.46 -14.59
C SER A 154 -28.14 -2.94 -15.57
N LEU A 155 -26.86 -2.81 -15.22
CA LEU A 155 -25.75 -3.15 -16.10
C LEU A 155 -25.31 -4.60 -15.95
N THR A 156 -24.81 -5.17 -17.04
CA THR A 156 -24.20 -6.51 -17.06
C THR A 156 -22.78 -6.47 -16.47
N GLY A 157 -22.21 -7.65 -16.15
CA GLY A 157 -20.81 -7.75 -15.67
C GLY A 157 -19.80 -7.12 -16.63
N GLU A 158 -19.96 -7.34 -17.95
CA GLU A 158 -19.07 -6.74 -18.95
C GLU A 158 -19.18 -5.21 -18.99
N GLU A 159 -20.36 -4.65 -18.72
CA GLU A 159 -20.58 -3.21 -18.65
C GLU A 159 -20.02 -2.60 -17.37
N LEU A 160 -20.06 -3.33 -16.26
CA LEU A 160 -19.38 -2.95 -15.01
C LEU A 160 -17.86 -2.94 -15.19
N ASP A 161 -17.30 -3.92 -15.91
CA ASP A 161 -15.85 -3.92 -16.27
C ASP A 161 -15.46 -2.69 -17.10
N VAL A 162 -16.37 -2.16 -17.92
CA VAL A 162 -16.11 -0.90 -18.64
C VAL A 162 -16.04 0.27 -17.67
N ILE A 163 -16.95 0.36 -16.68
CA ILE A 163 -16.91 1.40 -15.64
C ILE A 163 -15.60 1.34 -14.88
N GLU A 164 -15.18 0.15 -14.45
CA GLU A 164 -13.92 -0.04 -13.74
C GLU A 164 -12.72 0.46 -14.56
N LYS A 165 -12.66 0.12 -15.84
CA LYS A 165 -11.59 0.60 -16.75
C LYS A 165 -11.61 2.12 -16.92
N LEU A 166 -12.80 2.72 -17.06
CA LEU A 166 -12.94 4.17 -17.16
C LEU A 166 -12.53 4.88 -15.87
N TYR A 167 -12.93 4.32 -14.71
CA TYR A 167 -12.55 4.82 -13.40
C TYR A 167 -11.01 4.80 -13.24
N TYR A 168 -10.39 3.66 -13.54
CA TYR A 168 -8.94 3.50 -13.45
C TYR A 168 -8.20 4.43 -14.42
N GLN A 169 -8.71 4.59 -15.66
CA GLN A 169 -8.12 5.50 -16.63
C GLN A 169 -8.24 6.96 -16.18
N ALA A 170 -9.37 7.35 -15.57
CA ALA A 170 -9.54 8.69 -15.01
C ALA A 170 -8.54 8.97 -13.89
N MET A 171 -8.31 8.01 -12.98
CA MET A 171 -7.30 8.14 -11.92
C MET A 171 -5.87 8.31 -12.48
N LYS A 172 -5.51 7.58 -13.53
CA LYS A 172 -4.21 7.79 -14.21
C LYS A 172 -4.09 9.20 -14.81
N LEU A 173 -5.18 9.69 -15.39
CA LEU A 173 -5.20 11.04 -15.97
C LEU A 173 -5.16 12.14 -14.90
N GLU A 174 -5.69 11.90 -13.69
CA GLU A 174 -5.48 12.79 -12.53
C GLU A 174 -3.99 12.83 -12.13
N ILE A 175 -3.32 11.69 -12.08
CA ILE A 175 -1.88 11.64 -11.79
C ILE A 175 -1.09 12.40 -12.86
N ASP A 176 -1.38 12.16 -14.15
CA ASP A 176 -0.75 12.89 -15.26
C ASP A 176 -0.99 14.41 -15.14
N PHE A 177 -2.22 14.81 -14.75
CA PHE A 177 -2.58 16.22 -14.55
C PHE A 177 -1.79 16.87 -13.41
N PHE A 178 -1.69 16.21 -12.24
CA PHE A 178 -0.89 16.72 -11.13
C PHE A 178 0.61 16.77 -11.48
N SER A 179 1.13 15.73 -12.14
CA SER A 179 2.54 15.63 -12.52
C SER A 179 2.95 16.67 -13.57
N ALA A 180 2.01 17.14 -14.38
CA ALA A 180 2.26 18.16 -15.40
C ALA A 180 2.28 19.61 -14.85
N GLN A 181 1.97 19.79 -13.55
CA GLN A 181 2.03 21.13 -12.95
C GLN A 181 3.50 21.54 -12.74
N PRO A 182 3.89 22.78 -13.07
CA PRO A 182 5.26 23.25 -12.86
C PRO A 182 5.52 23.48 -11.38
N LEU A 183 6.02 22.46 -10.68
CA LEU A 183 6.46 22.59 -9.30
C LEU A 183 7.94 22.97 -9.29
N PHE A 184 8.27 24.19 -8.88
CA PHE A 184 9.65 24.68 -8.81
C PHE A 184 10.38 24.20 -7.55
N GLN A 185 9.65 23.69 -6.55
CA GLN A 185 10.24 23.13 -5.33
C GLN A 185 9.58 21.80 -5.00
N PRO A 186 10.38 20.74 -4.67
CA PRO A 186 9.83 19.52 -4.11
C PRO A 186 9.07 19.83 -2.81
N THR A 187 7.83 19.40 -2.71
CA THR A 187 7.01 19.57 -1.50
C THR A 187 7.47 18.67 -0.37
N ILE A 188 8.18 17.59 -0.70
CA ILE A 188 8.78 16.65 0.26
C ILE A 188 10.30 16.78 0.13
N VAL A 189 10.95 16.97 1.28
CA VAL A 189 12.41 16.85 1.36
C VAL A 189 12.72 15.39 1.61
N PRO A 190 13.34 14.67 0.65
CA PRO A 190 13.67 13.28 0.83
C PRO A 190 14.58 13.05 2.03
N LEU A 191 14.43 11.90 2.69
CA LEU A 191 15.26 11.48 3.81
C LEU A 191 16.76 11.49 3.42
N THR A 192 17.06 11.16 2.17
CA THR A 192 18.41 11.11 1.61
C THR A 192 18.93 12.46 1.10
N LYS A 193 18.13 13.54 1.22
CA LYS A 193 18.61 14.88 0.86
C LYS A 193 19.77 15.30 1.74
N GLY A 194 20.91 15.56 1.14
CA GLY A 194 22.14 15.90 1.85
C GLY A 194 22.95 14.69 2.32
N HIS A 195 22.52 13.47 1.96
CA HIS A 195 23.28 12.25 2.18
C HIS A 195 24.65 12.33 1.48
N LYS A 196 25.70 12.11 2.25
CA LYS A 196 27.09 12.10 1.76
C LYS A 196 27.62 10.68 1.84
N PRO A 197 27.79 9.96 0.74
CA PRO A 197 28.17 8.54 0.75
C PRO A 197 29.47 8.24 1.52
N ALA A 198 30.35 9.23 1.67
CA ALA A 198 31.58 9.09 2.43
C ALA A 198 31.37 9.14 3.95
N GLU A 199 30.37 9.88 4.44
CA GLU A 199 30.11 10.15 5.86
C GLU A 199 28.89 9.40 6.39
N ASP A 200 27.91 9.15 5.52
CA ASP A 200 26.59 8.59 5.89
C ASP A 200 26.40 7.18 5.33
N HIS A 201 25.60 6.38 6.01
CA HIS A 201 25.19 5.05 5.60
C HIS A 201 23.70 4.84 5.88
N LEU A 202 22.91 4.63 4.81
CA LEU A 202 21.51 4.30 4.90
C LEU A 202 21.33 2.78 4.96
N ILE A 203 20.63 2.28 5.98
CA ILE A 203 20.34 0.86 6.12
C ILE A 203 18.83 0.69 6.14
N VAL A 204 18.29 0.04 5.10
CA VAL A 204 16.86 -0.19 4.94
C VAL A 204 16.55 -1.65 5.22
N PHE A 205 15.63 -1.88 6.13
CA PHE A 205 15.06 -3.19 6.42
C PHE A 205 13.61 -3.23 5.95
N SER A 206 13.22 -4.34 5.39
CA SER A 206 11.82 -4.60 5.06
C SER A 206 11.44 -5.99 5.53
N ASP A 207 10.25 -6.14 6.09
CA ASP A 207 9.60 -7.43 6.14
C ASP A 207 9.21 -7.89 4.73
N PHE A 208 8.80 -9.16 4.56
CA PHE A 208 8.47 -9.72 3.26
C PHE A 208 6.98 -9.98 3.09
N ASP A 209 6.39 -10.80 3.95
CA ASP A 209 5.00 -11.22 3.85
C ASP A 209 4.06 -10.04 4.11
N LEU A 210 3.10 -9.80 3.22
CA LEU A 210 2.14 -8.69 3.24
C LEU A 210 2.76 -7.28 3.27
N THR A 211 4.06 -7.18 3.45
CA THR A 211 4.84 -5.93 3.31
C THR A 211 5.33 -5.76 1.88
N CYS A 212 6.10 -6.71 1.36
CA CYS A 212 6.56 -6.74 -0.04
C CYS A 212 5.58 -7.49 -0.95
N THR A 213 4.86 -8.47 -0.43
CA THR A 213 3.94 -9.35 -1.16
C THR A 213 2.48 -8.99 -0.91
N VAL A 214 1.60 -9.41 -1.82
CA VAL A 214 0.14 -9.31 -1.64
C VAL A 214 -0.46 -10.53 -0.94
N VAL A 215 0.33 -11.60 -0.77
CA VAL A 215 -0.08 -12.87 -0.13
C VAL A 215 1.01 -13.35 0.82
N ASP A 216 0.60 -14.13 1.81
CA ASP A 216 1.49 -14.75 2.80
C ASP A 216 2.25 -15.94 2.19
N SER A 217 3.57 -16.03 2.43
CA SER A 217 4.44 -17.06 1.88
C SER A 217 4.12 -18.46 2.43
N SER A 218 3.58 -18.59 3.62
CA SER A 218 3.20 -19.86 4.21
C SER A 218 2.07 -20.53 3.41
N ALA A 219 1.10 -19.73 2.96
CA ALA A 219 0.02 -20.21 2.08
C ALA A 219 0.56 -20.68 0.72
N ILE A 220 1.55 -19.98 0.16
CA ILE A 220 2.19 -20.36 -1.10
C ILE A 220 2.95 -21.68 -0.96
N LEU A 221 3.74 -21.84 0.10
CA LEU A 221 4.48 -23.08 0.36
C LEU A 221 3.54 -24.27 0.57
N ALA A 222 2.45 -24.07 1.31
CA ALA A 222 1.43 -25.10 1.49
C ALA A 222 0.72 -25.45 0.17
N GLU A 223 0.40 -24.46 -0.68
CA GLU A 223 -0.22 -24.72 -1.98
C GLU A 223 0.73 -25.49 -2.91
N ILE A 224 2.03 -25.16 -2.94
CA ILE A 224 3.03 -25.94 -3.68
C ILE A 224 3.03 -27.39 -3.18
N ALA A 225 3.05 -27.60 -1.84
CA ALA A 225 3.02 -28.94 -1.28
C ALA A 225 1.80 -29.73 -1.73
N ILE A 226 0.61 -29.11 -1.69
CA ILE A 226 -0.67 -29.74 -2.05
C ILE A 226 -0.74 -30.06 -3.55
N VAL A 227 -0.36 -29.10 -4.41
CA VAL A 227 -0.49 -29.25 -5.87
C VAL A 227 0.51 -30.26 -6.45
N THR A 228 1.72 -30.31 -5.89
CA THR A 228 2.78 -31.22 -6.34
C THR A 228 2.75 -32.60 -5.67
N ALA A 229 1.87 -32.81 -4.69
CA ALA A 229 1.72 -34.07 -3.98
C ALA A 229 1.09 -35.18 -4.84
N PRO A 230 1.41 -36.48 -4.57
CA PRO A 230 0.76 -37.58 -5.23
C PRO A 230 -0.75 -37.60 -4.94
N LYS A 231 -1.54 -37.95 -5.97
CA LYS A 231 -3.02 -38.06 -5.86
C LYS A 231 -3.48 -39.44 -5.40
N SER A 232 -2.61 -40.46 -5.46
CA SER A 232 -2.90 -41.82 -5.02
C SER A 232 -1.60 -42.53 -4.59
N ASP A 233 -1.70 -43.52 -3.70
CA ASP A 233 -0.57 -44.28 -3.15
C ASP A 233 0.17 -45.16 -4.22
N GLN A 234 -0.44 -45.38 -5.36
CA GLN A 234 0.09 -46.33 -6.38
C GLN A 234 1.26 -45.75 -7.20
N ASN A 235 1.66 -44.52 -7.03
CA ASN A 235 2.65 -43.82 -7.87
C ASN A 235 3.89 -43.29 -7.12
N GLN A 236 4.17 -43.76 -5.91
CA GLN A 236 5.39 -43.34 -5.21
C GLN A 236 6.55 -44.27 -5.57
N PRO A 237 7.66 -43.79 -6.16
CA PRO A 237 8.87 -44.55 -6.36
C PRO A 237 9.49 -44.95 -5.01
N GLU A 238 10.01 -46.19 -4.91
CA GLU A 238 10.58 -46.74 -3.66
C GLU A 238 11.78 -45.95 -3.11
N ASP A 239 12.44 -45.13 -3.93
CA ASP A 239 13.65 -44.35 -3.58
C ASP A 239 13.39 -42.88 -3.26
N GLN A 240 12.11 -42.42 -3.13
CA GLN A 240 11.79 -41.03 -2.85
C GLN A 240 11.27 -40.82 -1.42
N ILE A 241 11.48 -39.61 -0.90
CA ILE A 241 10.91 -39.18 0.38
C ILE A 241 9.39 -39.44 0.38
N VAL A 242 8.92 -40.23 1.32
CA VAL A 242 7.48 -40.53 1.47
C VAL A 242 6.72 -39.25 1.76
N ARG A 243 5.77 -38.93 0.89
CA ARG A 243 4.91 -37.71 1.00
C ARG A 243 3.49 -38.09 1.35
N MET A 244 2.80 -37.19 2.03
CA MET A 244 1.36 -37.26 2.24
C MET A 244 0.62 -37.11 0.90
N LEU A 245 -0.58 -37.66 0.81
CA LEU A 245 -1.47 -37.44 -0.34
C LEU A 245 -1.98 -35.98 -0.36
N SER A 246 -2.27 -35.48 -1.57
CA SER A 246 -2.78 -34.12 -1.76
C SER A 246 -4.03 -33.80 -0.90
N SER A 247 -4.94 -34.79 -0.74
CA SER A 247 -6.13 -34.66 0.11
C SER A 247 -5.78 -34.48 1.59
N ASP A 248 -4.81 -35.26 2.07
CA ASP A 248 -4.42 -35.25 3.47
C ASP A 248 -3.63 -33.98 3.81
N LEU A 249 -2.75 -33.55 2.89
CA LEU A 249 -2.06 -32.26 2.99
C LEU A 249 -3.04 -31.10 3.08
N ARG A 250 -4.07 -31.09 2.25
CA ARG A 250 -5.10 -30.04 2.26
C ARG A 250 -5.86 -30.00 3.58
N ASN A 251 -6.24 -31.16 4.09
CA ASN A 251 -6.93 -31.27 5.38
C ASN A 251 -6.03 -30.84 6.54
N THR A 252 -4.79 -31.34 6.56
CA THR A 252 -3.79 -31.00 7.59
C THR A 252 -3.50 -29.51 7.60
N TRP A 253 -3.24 -28.93 6.42
CA TRP A 253 -3.00 -27.49 6.31
C TRP A 253 -4.21 -26.66 6.74
N GLY A 254 -5.41 -27.03 6.30
CA GLY A 254 -6.64 -26.34 6.71
C GLY A 254 -6.85 -26.39 8.22
N PHE A 255 -6.53 -27.50 8.88
CA PHE A 255 -6.59 -27.60 10.33
C PHE A 255 -5.54 -26.72 11.01
N LEU A 256 -4.28 -26.77 10.60
CA LEU A 256 -3.18 -25.98 11.16
C LEU A 256 -3.41 -24.48 11.00
N SER A 257 -3.85 -24.05 9.83
CA SER A 257 -4.12 -22.64 9.53
C SER A 257 -5.27 -22.09 10.38
N LYS A 258 -6.36 -22.86 10.53
CA LYS A 258 -7.47 -22.49 11.39
C LYS A 258 -7.05 -22.39 12.86
N GLN A 259 -6.34 -23.41 13.35
CA GLN A 259 -5.83 -23.45 14.73
C GLN A 259 -4.90 -22.26 15.00
N TYR A 260 -3.98 -21.96 14.06
CA TYR A 260 -3.09 -20.80 14.17
C TYR A 260 -3.87 -19.50 14.32
N THR A 261 -4.88 -19.26 13.46
CA THR A 261 -5.67 -18.04 13.50
C THR A 261 -6.38 -17.87 14.85
N GLU A 262 -7.07 -18.92 15.32
CA GLU A 262 -7.81 -18.88 16.59
C GLU A 262 -6.87 -18.66 17.80
N GLU A 263 -5.73 -19.35 17.84
CA GLU A 263 -4.76 -19.23 18.95
C GLU A 263 -3.99 -17.90 18.87
N TYR A 264 -3.70 -17.38 17.66
CA TYR A 264 -3.06 -16.08 17.46
C TYR A 264 -3.93 -14.94 17.99
N GLU A 265 -5.22 -14.94 17.66
CA GLU A 265 -6.17 -13.94 18.18
C GLU A 265 -6.23 -13.96 19.71
N GLN A 266 -6.32 -15.15 20.32
CA GLN A 266 -6.30 -15.32 21.77
C GLN A 266 -4.97 -14.84 22.38
N CYS A 267 -3.84 -15.13 21.74
CA CYS A 267 -2.53 -14.67 22.18
C CYS A 267 -2.44 -13.15 22.14
N ILE A 268 -2.87 -12.52 21.04
CA ILE A 268 -2.90 -11.06 20.91
C ILE A 268 -3.76 -10.41 21.99
N GLU A 269 -4.94 -10.95 22.27
CA GLU A 269 -5.79 -10.46 23.35
C GLU A 269 -5.12 -10.60 24.73
N SER A 270 -4.43 -11.71 24.97
CA SER A 270 -3.79 -12.00 26.26
C SER A 270 -2.55 -11.15 26.56
N ILE A 271 -1.85 -10.67 25.54
CA ILE A 271 -0.65 -9.84 25.71
C ILE A 271 -0.98 -8.35 25.87
N MET A 272 -2.20 -7.95 25.57
CA MET A 272 -2.60 -6.53 25.72
C MET A 272 -2.78 -6.17 27.19
N PRO A 273 -2.27 -5.00 27.64
CA PRO A 273 -2.52 -4.52 28.99
C PRO A 273 -4.01 -4.22 29.20
N SER A 274 -4.50 -4.39 30.44
CA SER A 274 -5.91 -4.16 30.79
C SER A 274 -6.35 -2.72 30.51
N ASP A 275 -5.46 -1.77 30.75
CA ASP A 275 -5.67 -0.35 30.47
C ASP A 275 -4.60 0.14 29.48
N ARG A 276 -4.99 1.04 28.60
CA ARG A 276 -4.07 1.69 27.66
C ARG A 276 -2.99 2.46 28.42
N LEU A 277 -1.72 2.22 28.07
CA LEU A 277 -0.60 2.96 28.64
C LEU A 277 -0.64 4.42 28.20
N ASN A 278 -0.43 5.34 29.13
CA ASN A 278 -0.38 6.78 28.83
C ASN A 278 0.90 7.19 28.11
N ASN A 279 1.99 6.45 28.35
CA ASN A 279 3.28 6.68 27.73
C ASN A 279 3.79 5.37 27.15
N PHE A 280 4.53 5.47 26.06
CA PHE A 280 5.20 4.33 25.45
C PHE A 280 6.24 3.73 26.38
N ASP A 281 6.15 2.42 26.62
CA ASP A 281 7.14 1.63 27.37
C ASP A 281 7.64 0.45 26.54
N TYR A 282 8.84 0.57 26.01
CA TYR A 282 9.47 -0.46 25.18
C TYR A 282 9.68 -1.78 25.93
N LYS A 283 10.04 -1.71 27.21
CA LYS A 283 10.34 -2.90 27.99
C LYS A 283 9.08 -3.73 28.23
N GLU A 284 7.97 -3.06 28.56
CA GLU A 284 6.69 -3.72 28.77
C GLU A 284 6.18 -4.38 27.49
N LEU A 285 6.28 -3.67 26.35
CA LEU A 285 5.97 -4.23 25.03
C LEU A 285 6.85 -5.45 24.71
N SER A 286 8.17 -5.35 24.93
CA SER A 286 9.10 -6.46 24.66
C SER A 286 8.76 -7.72 25.49
N MET A 287 8.41 -7.54 26.77
CA MET A 287 7.97 -8.66 27.63
C MET A 287 6.65 -9.30 27.15
N ALA A 288 5.70 -8.48 26.68
CA ALA A 288 4.47 -8.98 26.09
C ALA A 288 4.74 -9.79 24.80
N LEU A 289 5.62 -9.29 23.94
CA LEU A 289 6.01 -9.97 22.69
C LEU A 289 6.87 -11.23 22.91
N GLU A 290 7.48 -11.43 24.08
CA GLU A 290 8.05 -12.74 24.46
C GLU A 290 6.98 -13.83 24.55
N GLN A 291 5.77 -13.49 24.97
CA GLN A 291 4.66 -14.45 24.99
C GLN A 291 4.22 -14.81 23.57
N LEU A 292 4.10 -13.82 22.68
CA LEU A 292 3.84 -14.05 21.26
C LEU A 292 4.95 -14.91 20.63
N SER A 293 6.22 -14.67 20.99
CA SER A 293 7.35 -15.48 20.52
C SER A 293 7.24 -16.96 20.91
N LYS A 294 6.77 -17.26 22.11
CA LYS A 294 6.54 -18.65 22.54
C LYS A 294 5.41 -19.31 21.75
N PHE A 295 4.37 -18.55 21.44
CA PHE A 295 3.27 -19.02 20.61
C PHE A 295 3.76 -19.33 19.20
N GLU A 296 4.46 -18.41 18.53
CA GLU A 296 4.99 -18.59 17.16
C GLU A 296 5.91 -19.81 17.07
N ASN A 297 6.82 -19.97 18.03
CA ASN A 297 7.70 -21.13 18.09
C ASN A 297 6.92 -22.45 18.22
N THR A 298 5.83 -22.45 18.99
CA THR A 298 4.97 -23.62 19.13
C THR A 298 4.21 -23.92 17.85
N ALA A 299 3.67 -22.89 17.19
CA ALA A 299 2.96 -23.02 15.93
C ALA A 299 3.87 -23.55 14.81
N ASN A 300 5.09 -23.01 14.68
CA ASN A 300 6.09 -23.46 13.72
C ASN A 300 6.47 -24.94 13.96
N ASN A 301 6.68 -25.38 15.20
CA ASN A 301 6.96 -26.77 15.50
C ASN A 301 5.82 -27.69 15.05
N ARG A 302 4.56 -27.31 15.25
CA ARG A 302 3.40 -28.09 14.76
C ARG A 302 3.43 -28.26 13.23
N VAL A 303 3.79 -27.22 12.50
CA VAL A 303 3.93 -27.29 11.03
C VAL A 303 5.02 -28.27 10.64
N ILE A 304 6.19 -28.21 11.28
CA ILE A 304 7.31 -29.12 11.03
C ILE A 304 6.90 -30.56 11.36
N GLU A 305 6.37 -30.82 12.55
CA GLU A 305 5.93 -32.12 13.01
C GLU A 305 4.82 -32.75 12.14
N SER A 306 3.97 -31.90 11.55
CA SER A 306 2.92 -32.37 10.64
C SER A 306 3.44 -32.97 9.35
N GLY A 307 4.67 -32.63 8.95
CA GLY A 307 5.29 -33.05 7.68
C GLY A 307 4.68 -32.42 6.43
N VAL A 308 3.86 -31.40 6.57
CA VAL A 308 3.17 -30.72 5.45
C VAL A 308 4.14 -30.11 4.43
N LEU A 309 5.33 -29.70 4.89
CA LEU A 309 6.37 -29.09 4.04
C LEU A 309 7.37 -30.11 3.48
N LYS A 310 7.17 -31.41 3.74
CA LYS A 310 8.05 -32.48 3.30
C LYS A 310 7.83 -32.80 1.82
N GLY A 311 8.92 -32.97 1.07
CA GLY A 311 8.87 -33.43 -0.32
C GLY A 311 8.58 -32.31 -1.34
N ILE A 312 8.73 -31.05 -0.99
CA ILE A 312 8.61 -29.93 -1.93
C ILE A 312 9.93 -29.79 -2.71
N SER A 313 9.85 -29.70 -4.03
CA SER A 313 11.02 -29.51 -4.89
C SER A 313 11.52 -28.05 -4.81
N LEU A 314 12.84 -27.86 -4.73
CA LEU A 314 13.48 -26.55 -4.81
C LEU A 314 13.14 -25.81 -6.11
N GLU A 315 12.97 -26.54 -7.21
CA GLU A 315 12.59 -25.96 -8.50
C GLU A 315 11.16 -25.40 -8.47
N ASP A 316 10.23 -26.12 -7.83
CA ASP A 316 8.85 -25.63 -7.69
C ASP A 316 8.78 -24.40 -6.78
N ILE A 317 9.59 -24.35 -5.71
CA ILE A 317 9.73 -23.17 -4.84
C ILE A 317 10.25 -21.97 -5.65
N LYS A 318 11.31 -22.16 -6.44
CA LYS A 318 11.87 -21.10 -7.27
C LYS A 318 10.87 -20.59 -8.29
N ARG A 319 10.20 -21.50 -8.98
CA ARG A 319 9.15 -21.15 -9.96
C ARG A 319 7.97 -20.40 -9.34
N ALA A 320 7.59 -20.76 -8.12
CA ALA A 320 6.55 -20.05 -7.38
C ALA A 320 7.02 -18.65 -6.97
N GLY A 321 8.25 -18.52 -6.46
CA GLY A 321 8.86 -17.23 -6.14
C GLY A 321 8.90 -16.28 -7.33
N GLU A 322 9.35 -16.77 -8.51
CA GLU A 322 9.38 -15.97 -9.75
C GLU A 322 8.01 -15.45 -10.20
N ARG A 323 6.93 -16.13 -9.80
CA ARG A 323 5.54 -15.76 -10.12
C ARG A 323 4.82 -15.02 -9.01
N LEU A 324 5.49 -14.84 -7.88
CA LEU A 324 4.89 -14.19 -6.73
C LEU A 324 4.61 -12.73 -7.03
N ILE A 325 3.39 -12.30 -6.72
CA ILE A 325 2.99 -10.92 -6.96
C ILE A 325 3.49 -10.06 -5.80
N LEU A 326 4.40 -9.15 -6.11
CA LEU A 326 4.85 -8.12 -5.18
C LEU A 326 3.88 -6.93 -5.19
N GLN A 327 3.80 -6.22 -4.08
CA GLN A 327 3.00 -5.00 -3.98
C GLN A 327 3.47 -3.95 -4.99
N ASP A 328 2.52 -3.18 -5.51
CA ASP A 328 2.80 -2.14 -6.51
C ASP A 328 3.82 -1.11 -5.97
N GLY A 329 4.84 -0.84 -6.77
CA GLY A 329 5.94 0.05 -6.41
C GLY A 329 7.05 -0.56 -5.56
N CYS A 330 6.86 -1.74 -4.94
CA CYS A 330 7.86 -2.42 -4.12
C CYS A 330 9.16 -2.68 -4.88
N THR A 331 9.06 -3.37 -6.01
CA THR A 331 10.20 -3.66 -6.89
C THR A 331 10.93 -2.40 -7.34
N ASN A 332 10.17 -1.39 -7.76
CA ASN A 332 10.72 -0.13 -8.25
C ASN A 332 11.51 0.61 -7.16
N PHE A 333 11.01 0.60 -5.93
CA PHE A 333 11.68 1.18 -4.78
C PHE A 333 13.04 0.50 -4.50
N PHE A 334 13.08 -0.84 -4.43
CA PHE A 334 14.32 -1.57 -4.18
C PHE A 334 15.33 -1.40 -5.32
N GLN A 335 14.89 -1.45 -6.57
CA GLN A 335 15.75 -1.18 -7.71
C GLN A 335 16.36 0.23 -7.65
N SER A 336 15.55 1.22 -7.27
CA SER A 336 16.01 2.61 -7.19
C SER A 336 17.04 2.82 -6.08
N ILE A 337 16.94 2.12 -4.95
CA ILE A 337 17.95 2.19 -3.88
C ILE A 337 19.23 1.46 -4.28
N VAL A 338 19.11 0.20 -4.73
CA VAL A 338 20.27 -0.66 -5.04
C VAL A 338 21.10 -0.10 -6.19
N LYS A 339 20.44 0.48 -7.22
CA LYS A 339 21.12 1.06 -8.39
C LYS A 339 21.61 2.50 -8.19
N ASN A 340 21.39 3.11 -7.01
CA ASN A 340 21.78 4.50 -6.78
C ASN A 340 23.23 4.60 -6.31
N GLU A 341 24.13 4.80 -7.24
CA GLU A 341 25.57 4.96 -6.97
C GLU A 341 25.92 6.16 -6.07
N ASN A 342 25.03 7.14 -5.96
CA ASN A 342 25.21 8.31 -5.11
C ASN A 342 24.72 8.07 -3.67
N LEU A 343 24.26 6.88 -3.36
CA LEU A 343 23.71 6.53 -2.06
C LEU A 343 24.51 5.35 -1.47
N ASN A 344 25.24 5.60 -0.37
CA ASN A 344 25.81 4.50 0.39
C ASN A 344 24.70 3.82 1.18
N SER A 345 24.16 2.71 0.66
CA SER A 345 23.02 2.03 1.26
C SER A 345 23.13 0.51 1.24
N ASN A 346 22.56 -0.11 2.26
CA ASN A 346 22.32 -1.55 2.33
C ASN A 346 20.83 -1.83 2.49
N VAL A 347 20.35 -2.84 1.79
CA VAL A 347 18.96 -3.29 1.88
C VAL A 347 18.91 -4.72 2.39
N HIS A 348 18.11 -4.93 3.43
CA HIS A 348 17.90 -6.21 4.09
C HIS A 348 16.42 -6.57 4.10
N VAL A 349 16.10 -7.80 3.69
CA VAL A 349 14.77 -8.38 3.87
C VAL A 349 14.84 -9.32 5.07
N LEU A 350 14.02 -9.06 6.09
CA LEU A 350 14.02 -9.78 7.37
C LEU A 350 12.63 -10.36 7.65
N SER A 351 12.46 -11.67 7.43
CA SER A 351 11.15 -12.32 7.36
C SER A 351 11.06 -13.60 8.18
N TYR A 352 9.84 -13.91 8.64
CA TYR A 352 9.50 -15.22 9.22
C TYR A 352 9.30 -16.34 8.18
N CYS A 353 9.34 -16.02 6.89
CA CYS A 353 9.18 -17.01 5.83
C CYS A 353 10.03 -18.25 6.11
N TRP A 354 9.43 -19.42 5.99
CA TRP A 354 10.09 -20.72 6.27
C TRP A 354 11.16 -21.09 5.23
N CYS A 355 11.16 -20.42 4.09
CA CYS A 355 12.05 -20.75 2.97
C CYS A 355 12.61 -19.49 2.30
N GLY A 356 13.85 -19.13 2.62
CA GLY A 356 14.54 -18.00 2.01
C GLY A 356 14.72 -18.12 0.49
N ASP A 357 14.72 -19.34 -0.07
CA ASP A 357 14.79 -19.56 -1.53
C ASP A 357 13.57 -18.97 -2.25
N LEU A 358 12.39 -19.00 -1.64
CA LEU A 358 11.18 -18.38 -2.18
C LEU A 358 11.38 -16.87 -2.32
N ILE A 359 11.89 -16.22 -1.27
CA ILE A 359 12.14 -14.77 -1.23
C ILE A 359 13.18 -14.38 -2.28
N ARG A 360 14.32 -15.08 -2.30
CA ARG A 360 15.40 -14.84 -3.29
C ARG A 360 14.89 -14.96 -4.71
N SER A 361 14.05 -15.94 -4.98
CA SER A 361 13.48 -16.15 -6.32
C SER A 361 12.47 -15.04 -6.70
N ALA A 362 11.68 -14.56 -5.75
CA ALA A 362 10.76 -13.45 -5.99
C ALA A 362 11.50 -12.16 -6.41
N PHE A 363 12.59 -11.85 -5.75
CA PHE A 363 13.40 -10.67 -6.08
C PHE A 363 14.33 -10.88 -7.29
N SER A 364 14.81 -12.11 -7.53
CA SER A 364 15.62 -12.43 -8.70
C SER A 364 14.85 -12.19 -10.01
N SER A 365 13.55 -12.46 -10.02
CA SER A 365 12.69 -12.19 -11.18
C SER A 365 12.63 -10.69 -11.54
N ALA A 366 12.93 -9.82 -10.57
CA ALA A 366 12.98 -8.36 -10.68
C ALA A 366 14.41 -7.80 -10.82
N ASP A 367 15.41 -8.62 -11.12
CA ASP A 367 16.82 -8.23 -11.22
C ASP A 367 17.40 -7.62 -9.92
N LEU A 368 16.96 -8.16 -8.78
CA LEU A 368 17.35 -7.76 -7.43
C LEU A 368 18.12 -8.88 -6.69
N ASN A 369 19.15 -9.43 -7.34
CA ASN A 369 19.94 -10.54 -6.81
C ASN A 369 20.86 -10.17 -5.63
N GLU A 370 21.09 -8.90 -5.40
CA GLU A 370 22.03 -8.39 -4.39
C GLU A 370 21.36 -8.06 -3.04
N LEU A 371 20.06 -8.33 -2.89
CA LEU A 371 19.37 -8.11 -1.63
C LEU A 371 19.81 -9.10 -0.56
N ASN A 372 20.06 -8.60 0.64
CA ASN A 372 20.40 -9.41 1.80
C ASN A 372 19.13 -10.02 2.40
N VAL A 373 18.89 -11.30 2.17
CA VAL A 373 17.70 -12.01 2.67
C VAL A 373 18.05 -12.75 3.97
N HIS A 374 17.32 -12.44 5.04
CA HIS A 374 17.38 -13.06 6.35
C HIS A 374 16.04 -13.71 6.66
N ALA A 375 15.97 -15.03 6.49
CA ALA A 375 14.78 -15.83 6.70
C ALA A 375 15.18 -17.24 7.14
N ASN A 376 14.20 -18.06 7.50
CA ASN A 376 14.42 -19.47 7.74
C ASN A 376 14.75 -20.21 6.43
N GLU A 377 15.32 -21.40 6.52
CA GLU A 377 15.75 -22.17 5.38
C GLU A 377 15.25 -23.60 5.46
N PHE A 378 14.80 -24.17 4.35
CA PHE A 378 14.50 -25.58 4.29
C PHE A 378 15.79 -26.42 4.28
N THR A 379 15.73 -27.60 4.89
CA THR A 379 16.73 -28.65 4.73
C THR A 379 16.34 -29.49 3.53
N TYR A 380 17.31 -29.83 2.68
CA TYR A 380 17.09 -30.60 1.46
C TYR A 380 17.88 -31.91 1.43
N GLU A 381 17.25 -32.95 0.91
CA GLU A 381 17.94 -34.12 0.39
C GLU A 381 17.95 -34.04 -1.15
N GLY A 382 19.14 -33.82 -1.73
CA GLY A 382 19.25 -33.46 -3.15
C GLY A 382 18.56 -32.11 -3.40
N SER A 383 17.45 -32.10 -4.14
CA SER A 383 16.65 -30.92 -4.44
C SER A 383 15.25 -30.95 -3.81
N VAL A 384 15.00 -31.84 -2.86
CA VAL A 384 13.68 -32.08 -2.27
C VAL A 384 13.73 -31.78 -0.78
N SER A 385 12.75 -31.04 -0.25
CA SER A 385 12.71 -30.67 1.16
C SER A 385 12.47 -31.87 2.07
N THR A 386 13.19 -31.94 3.18
CA THR A 386 13.00 -32.97 4.21
C THR A 386 11.78 -32.69 5.10
N GLY A 387 11.25 -31.46 5.06
CA GLY A 387 10.23 -30.96 5.98
C GLY A 387 10.81 -30.26 7.22
N GLU A 388 12.15 -30.37 7.41
CA GLU A 388 12.84 -29.68 8.49
C GLU A 388 13.20 -28.24 8.08
N ILE A 389 13.15 -27.32 9.05
CA ILE A 389 13.46 -25.91 8.88
C ILE A 389 14.66 -25.54 9.74
N VAL A 390 15.67 -24.95 9.11
CA VAL A 390 16.77 -24.28 9.84
C VAL A 390 16.24 -22.94 10.30
N LYS A 391 15.97 -22.85 11.59
CA LYS A 391 15.36 -21.71 12.24
C LYS A 391 16.36 -20.59 12.47
N LYS A 392 16.05 -19.41 11.94
CA LYS A 392 16.88 -18.19 12.06
C LYS A 392 16.08 -17.02 12.60
N VAL A 393 14.83 -16.88 12.15
CA VAL A 393 13.92 -15.80 12.49
C VAL A 393 12.50 -16.38 12.60
N GLU A 394 12.10 -16.76 13.80
CA GLU A 394 10.81 -17.43 14.03
C GLU A 394 9.80 -16.57 14.79
N SER A 395 10.27 -15.50 15.44
CA SER A 395 9.47 -14.77 16.41
C SER A 395 9.85 -13.28 16.46
N PRO A 396 9.00 -12.42 17.07
CA PRO A 396 9.33 -11.02 17.28
C PRO A 396 10.69 -10.78 17.96
N ILE A 397 11.04 -11.61 18.94
CA ILE A 397 12.32 -11.50 19.65
C ILE A 397 13.48 -11.90 18.76
N ASP A 398 13.38 -13.02 18.04
CA ASP A 398 14.44 -13.41 17.08
C ASP A 398 14.63 -12.36 15.98
N LYS A 399 13.51 -11.76 15.52
CA LYS A 399 13.52 -10.74 14.46
C LYS A 399 14.29 -9.48 14.91
N VAL A 400 14.02 -8.97 16.10
CA VAL A 400 14.74 -7.81 16.61
C VAL A 400 16.21 -8.14 16.99
N GLU A 401 16.50 -9.35 17.43
CA GLU A 401 17.88 -9.78 17.64
C GLU A 401 18.66 -9.88 16.34
N ALA A 402 18.06 -10.44 15.28
CA ALA A 402 18.65 -10.46 13.95
C ALA A 402 18.91 -9.03 13.42
N PHE A 403 17.94 -8.12 13.56
CA PHE A 403 18.07 -6.70 13.23
C PHE A 403 19.29 -6.07 13.95
N ARG A 404 19.38 -6.23 15.27
CA ARG A 404 20.52 -5.71 16.07
C ARG A 404 21.85 -6.30 15.64
N ASN A 405 21.90 -7.61 15.35
CA ASN A 405 23.12 -8.29 14.94
C ASN A 405 23.61 -7.81 13.56
N ILE A 406 22.68 -7.59 12.61
CA ILE A 406 23.01 -7.01 11.31
C ILE A 406 23.63 -5.62 11.51
N LEU A 407 22.99 -4.76 12.31
CA LEU A 407 23.49 -3.41 12.58
C LEU A 407 24.87 -3.40 13.27
N LYS A 408 25.15 -4.34 14.17
CA LYS A 408 26.47 -4.49 14.81
C LYS A 408 27.55 -4.91 13.82
N ASN A 409 27.20 -5.73 12.83
CA ASN A 409 28.14 -6.24 11.83
C ASN A 409 28.43 -5.21 10.72
N CYS A 410 27.64 -4.17 10.59
CA CYS A 410 27.91 -3.02 9.73
C CYS A 410 28.99 -2.14 10.39
N ASN A 411 30.28 -2.61 10.36
CA ASN A 411 31.41 -1.97 11.00
C ASN A 411 32.02 -0.88 10.12
N ASP A 412 31.25 0.15 9.77
CA ASP A 412 31.81 1.39 9.22
C ASP A 412 31.68 2.53 10.24
N ASP A 413 32.67 3.42 10.25
CA ASP A 413 32.71 4.62 11.12
C ASP A 413 31.74 5.72 10.66
N LYS A 414 30.80 5.37 9.73
CA LYS A 414 29.85 6.31 9.14
C LYS A 414 28.63 6.52 10.03
N LYS A 415 27.99 7.67 9.85
CA LYS A 415 26.73 7.97 10.51
C LYS A 415 25.63 7.09 9.91
N LYS A 416 25.08 6.17 10.70
CA LYS A 416 24.02 5.26 10.26
C LYS A 416 22.66 5.93 10.40
N LEU A 417 21.82 5.70 9.41
CA LEU A 417 20.41 6.02 9.42
C LEU A 417 19.65 4.74 9.06
N THR A 418 18.80 4.28 9.97
CA THR A 418 18.09 3.02 9.86
C THR A 418 16.60 3.26 9.56
N VAL A 419 16.08 2.57 8.55
CA VAL A 419 14.65 2.55 8.23
C VAL A 419 14.16 1.12 8.30
N TYR A 420 13.07 0.87 8.98
CA TYR A 420 12.38 -0.42 8.99
C TYR A 420 10.96 -0.29 8.45
N ILE A 421 10.58 -1.18 7.53
CA ILE A 421 9.27 -1.20 6.90
C ILE A 421 8.62 -2.56 7.21
N GLY A 422 7.41 -2.56 7.77
CA GLY A 422 6.69 -3.78 8.14
C GLY A 422 5.21 -3.55 8.31
N ASP A 423 4.42 -4.61 8.45
CA ASP A 423 2.96 -4.56 8.51
C ASP A 423 2.34 -5.29 9.72
N SER A 424 3.14 -6.07 10.45
CA SER A 424 2.64 -7.03 11.46
C SER A 424 3.08 -6.68 12.89
N VAL A 425 2.40 -7.30 13.88
CA VAL A 425 2.79 -7.23 15.30
C VAL A 425 4.22 -7.74 15.50
N GLY A 426 4.64 -8.71 14.69
CA GLY A 426 5.98 -9.27 14.71
C GLY A 426 7.08 -8.27 14.37
N ASP A 427 6.75 -7.16 13.71
CA ASP A 427 7.69 -6.11 13.31
C ASP A 427 7.85 -5.01 14.37
N LEU A 428 6.94 -4.92 15.34
CA LEU A 428 6.85 -3.78 16.26
C LEU A 428 8.18 -3.41 16.92
N LEU A 429 8.96 -4.39 17.38
CA LEU A 429 10.24 -4.09 18.03
C LEU A 429 11.25 -3.53 17.05
N CYS A 430 11.34 -4.07 15.85
CA CYS A 430 12.23 -3.58 14.80
C CYS A 430 11.81 -2.18 14.31
N LEU A 431 10.50 -1.97 14.10
CA LEU A 431 9.93 -0.68 13.73
C LEU A 431 10.27 0.42 14.75
N LEU A 432 10.26 0.09 16.04
CA LEU A 432 10.54 1.04 17.12
C LEU A 432 12.03 1.29 17.32
N GLU A 433 12.88 0.30 17.11
CA GLU A 433 14.32 0.44 17.25
C GLU A 433 14.98 1.14 16.08
N ALA A 434 14.42 1.04 14.89
CA ALA A 434 14.90 1.81 13.75
C ALA A 434 14.74 3.32 13.98
N ASP A 435 15.62 4.13 13.40
CA ASP A 435 15.50 5.59 13.46
C ASP A 435 14.19 6.06 12.84
N VAL A 436 13.70 5.35 11.81
CA VAL A 436 12.41 5.57 11.17
C VAL A 436 11.69 4.23 11.01
N GLY A 437 10.60 4.05 11.75
CA GLY A 437 9.70 2.90 11.59
C GLY A 437 8.51 3.27 10.71
N ILE A 438 8.31 2.51 9.63
CA ILE A 438 7.22 2.71 8.66
C ILE A 438 6.31 1.50 8.65
N VAL A 439 5.05 1.71 9.00
CA VAL A 439 3.99 0.69 8.92
C VAL A 439 3.28 0.83 7.58
N ILE A 440 3.35 -0.20 6.75
CA ILE A 440 2.62 -0.26 5.49
C ILE A 440 1.32 -1.04 5.67
N GLY A 441 0.25 -0.60 5.01
CA GLY A 441 -1.04 -1.27 5.07
C GLY A 441 -1.91 -0.92 6.29
N SER A 442 -2.90 -1.76 6.57
CA SER A 442 -3.99 -1.47 7.51
C SER A 442 -4.17 -2.50 8.63
N SER A 443 -3.11 -3.21 9.04
CA SER A 443 -3.18 -4.24 10.09
C SER A 443 -3.85 -3.71 11.37
N SER A 444 -5.01 -4.27 11.69
CA SER A 444 -5.78 -3.89 12.88
C SER A 444 -5.09 -4.37 14.17
N SER A 445 -4.52 -5.58 14.15
CA SER A 445 -3.82 -6.16 15.29
C SER A 445 -2.59 -5.35 15.67
N LEU A 446 -1.75 -4.98 14.69
CA LEU A 446 -0.58 -4.12 14.92
C LEU A 446 -0.98 -2.77 15.54
N ARG A 447 -2.02 -2.12 14.97
CA ARG A 447 -2.49 -0.82 15.48
C ARG A 447 -3.10 -0.93 16.87
N SER A 448 -3.87 -2.00 17.14
CA SER A 448 -4.48 -2.25 18.44
C SER A 448 -3.41 -2.46 19.50
N VAL A 449 -2.49 -3.41 19.28
CA VAL A 449 -1.40 -3.69 20.21
C VAL A 449 -0.55 -2.43 20.42
N GLY A 450 -0.09 -1.79 19.34
CA GLY A 450 0.74 -0.60 19.47
C GLY A 450 0.05 0.53 20.25
N THR A 451 -1.23 0.78 19.99
CA THR A 451 -1.99 1.82 20.70
C THR A 451 -2.14 1.50 22.19
N GLN A 452 -2.36 0.24 22.56
CA GLN A 452 -2.45 -0.19 23.97
C GLN A 452 -1.13 0.02 24.72
N PHE A 453 0.01 -0.17 24.04
CA PHE A 453 1.33 0.10 24.60
C PHE A 453 1.81 1.56 24.43
N GLY A 454 0.90 2.50 24.14
CA GLY A 454 1.20 3.93 24.07
C GLY A 454 1.96 4.38 22.82
N ILE A 455 2.00 3.55 21.77
CA ILE A 455 2.60 3.91 20.49
C ILE A 455 1.64 4.84 19.72
N SER A 456 2.21 5.88 19.13
CA SER A 456 1.49 6.83 18.27
C SER A 456 1.70 6.48 16.80
N PHE A 457 0.60 6.23 16.08
CA PHE A 457 0.61 6.03 14.63
C PHE A 457 0.29 7.34 13.92
N VAL A 458 1.24 7.84 13.14
CA VAL A 458 1.13 9.13 12.44
C VAL A 458 1.21 8.90 10.94
N PRO A 459 0.26 9.37 10.13
CA PRO A 459 0.40 9.32 8.68
C PRO A 459 1.71 9.99 8.26
N LEU A 460 2.47 9.33 7.38
CA LEU A 460 3.84 9.74 7.04
C LEU A 460 3.92 11.20 6.59
N TYR A 461 3.04 11.61 5.68
CA TYR A 461 3.06 12.98 5.16
C TYR A 461 2.75 14.03 6.21
N SER A 462 1.73 13.83 7.03
CA SER A 462 1.39 14.76 8.12
C SER A 462 2.53 14.89 9.14
N GLY A 463 3.10 13.75 9.52
CA GLY A 463 4.24 13.70 10.43
C GLY A 463 5.48 14.37 9.85
N LEU A 464 5.73 14.16 8.55
CA LEU A 464 6.86 14.75 7.84
C LEU A 464 6.76 16.27 7.75
N VAL A 465 5.57 16.80 7.39
CA VAL A 465 5.34 18.25 7.32
C VAL A 465 5.55 18.90 8.68
N LYS A 466 5.03 18.33 9.78
CA LYS A 466 5.28 18.84 11.14
C LYS A 466 6.77 18.85 11.46
N LYS A 467 7.48 17.76 11.17
CA LYS A 467 8.91 17.64 11.44
C LYS A 467 9.76 18.59 10.59
N GLN A 468 9.35 18.84 9.35
CA GLN A 468 10.02 19.82 8.48
C GLN A 468 9.83 21.27 8.92
N LYS A 469 8.67 21.61 9.53
CA LYS A 469 8.46 22.94 10.16
C LYS A 469 9.39 23.17 11.36
N GLU A 470 9.77 22.11 12.06
CA GLU A 470 10.73 22.19 13.18
C GLU A 470 12.19 22.27 12.70
N TYR A 471 12.42 22.12 11.37
CA TYR A 471 13.74 22.13 10.77
C TYR A 471 14.27 23.57 10.70
N VAL A 472 15.13 23.92 11.63
CA VAL A 472 15.92 25.17 11.56
C VAL A 472 17.12 24.93 10.68
N GLU A 473 17.39 25.83 9.74
CA GLU A 473 18.53 25.78 8.83
C GLU A 473 19.83 25.49 9.61
N GLY A 474 20.50 24.36 9.31
CA GLY A 474 21.71 23.91 10.00
C GLY A 474 21.52 22.86 11.08
N SER A 475 20.29 22.49 11.45
CA SER A 475 20.04 21.33 12.31
C SER A 475 19.90 20.05 11.47
N THR A 476 20.62 18.99 11.82
CA THR A 476 20.37 17.66 11.28
C THR A 476 19.01 17.18 11.82
N SER A 477 18.11 16.73 10.95
CA SER A 477 16.85 16.11 11.39
C SER A 477 17.17 14.96 12.33
N ASN A 478 16.79 15.10 13.61
CA ASN A 478 17.04 14.07 14.63
C ASN A 478 15.98 12.96 14.52
N TRP A 479 16.16 12.06 13.55
CA TRP A 479 15.48 10.78 13.57
C TRP A 479 16.08 9.94 14.69
N LYS A 480 15.24 9.40 15.56
CA LYS A 480 15.67 8.57 16.68
C LYS A 480 14.71 7.41 16.86
N GLY A 481 15.26 6.21 16.94
CA GLY A 481 14.55 5.05 17.41
C GLY A 481 13.99 5.21 18.84
N LEU A 482 13.10 4.34 19.21
CA LEU A 482 12.44 4.29 20.52
C LEU A 482 11.66 5.55 20.92
N SER A 483 11.24 6.33 19.92
CA SER A 483 10.42 7.53 20.14
C SER A 483 8.96 7.23 20.50
N GLY A 484 8.52 6.00 20.31
CA GLY A 484 7.12 5.60 20.43
C GLY A 484 6.24 6.13 19.28
N ILE A 485 6.84 6.66 18.22
CA ILE A 485 6.13 7.15 17.03
C ILE A 485 6.43 6.24 15.86
N LEU A 486 5.39 5.73 15.20
CA LEU A 486 5.50 4.97 13.96
C LEU A 486 4.74 5.72 12.84
N TYR A 487 5.35 5.76 11.66
CA TYR A 487 4.77 6.40 10.50
C TYR A 487 3.96 5.40 9.68
N THR A 488 2.78 5.79 9.21
CA THR A 488 1.91 4.90 8.43
C THR A 488 1.83 5.35 6.99
N VAL A 489 1.88 4.39 6.08
CA VAL A 489 1.74 4.57 4.63
C VAL A 489 0.72 3.59 4.06
N SER A 490 0.15 3.93 2.91
CA SER A 490 -0.77 3.06 2.17
C SER A 490 -0.11 2.35 0.98
N SER A 491 1.08 2.80 0.57
CA SER A 491 1.75 2.28 -0.63
C SER A 491 3.27 2.45 -0.59
N TRP A 492 3.97 1.66 -1.39
CA TRP A 492 5.40 1.81 -1.63
C TRP A 492 5.78 3.12 -2.33
N ALA A 493 4.85 3.74 -3.06
CA ALA A 493 5.07 5.05 -3.66
C ALA A 493 5.32 6.14 -2.59
N GLU A 494 4.62 6.07 -1.46
CA GLU A 494 4.85 6.97 -0.32
C GLU A 494 6.23 6.75 0.31
N VAL A 495 6.63 5.49 0.48
CA VAL A 495 7.97 5.12 0.97
C VAL A 495 9.06 5.64 0.04
N HIS A 496 8.87 5.43 -1.28
CA HIS A 496 9.80 5.90 -2.31
C HIS A 496 9.97 7.42 -2.27
N ALA A 497 8.85 8.15 -2.30
CA ALA A 497 8.87 9.61 -2.26
C ALA A 497 9.52 10.16 -0.98
N PHE A 498 9.29 9.51 0.17
CA PHE A 498 9.90 9.92 1.43
C PHE A 498 11.41 9.66 1.48
N ILE A 499 11.87 8.50 1.00
CA ILE A 499 13.29 8.12 1.12
C ILE A 499 14.13 8.74 0.01
N LEU A 500 13.67 8.63 -1.25
CA LEU A 500 14.45 8.98 -2.45
C LEU A 500 14.00 10.29 -3.11
N GLY A 501 12.77 10.72 -2.85
CA GLY A 501 12.13 11.83 -3.55
C GLY A 501 11.29 11.39 -4.75
N CYS A 502 10.61 12.36 -5.38
CA CYS A 502 9.80 12.18 -6.59
C CYS A 502 10.61 12.53 -7.84
#